data_5ada0c6ba6982368f500f54bd9e1258b
#
_entry.id   5ada0c6ba6982368f500f54bd9e1258b
#
_cell.length_a   1.000
_cell.length_b   1.000
_cell.length_c   1.000
_cell.angle_alpha   90.00
_cell.angle_beta   90.00
_cell.angle_gamma   90.00
#
_symmetry.space_group_name_H-M   'P 1'
#
loop_
_entity.id
_entity.type
_entity.pdbx_description
1 polymer ?
#
loop_
_entity_poly.entity_id
_entity_poly.type
_entity_poly.pdbx_seq_one_letter_code
_entity_poly.pdbx_strand_id
1 'polypeptide(L)'
;MYTMAYDITIGNYKLGMLAAVGVHKSVELLADTCEITLPAAQLNQALDVENRIRRGDAVTVKFGYKETGLVEEFRGWLQRIATDGGDIKLFCEDDLFTFRRDLPNEVLKQVSLADLLGHVIKGVGRDYKVNCSYTWTYAKFVIHDATGYDVLKKVQEECGADIYLQDKTLHVHPPGEVTGTERRYDFALNVEDADLTYWRAEDKKVHVVVKALMPDGKVKEVEVGSTGGEKVEVKCHASDTASMQARGEAEVRRRSFDGYDGSITTWLVPQCVPGDTATLHDADYPHKDGTYYVRAVTTEFSENGGVRKIELGFRLS
;
A
#
# COMPACT_ATOMS: atom_id res chain seq x y z
N MET A 1 -27.30 -11.11 15.02
CA MET A 1 -26.57 -11.93 14.03
C MET A 1 -26.33 -11.04 12.82
N TYR A 2 -25.09 -10.86 12.40
CA TYR A 2 -24.77 -10.02 11.24
C TYR A 2 -24.91 -10.83 9.95
N THR A 3 -25.55 -10.25 8.94
CA THR A 3 -25.74 -10.86 7.61
C THR A 3 -24.76 -10.26 6.62
N MET A 4 -23.87 -11.08 6.09
CA MET A 4 -22.90 -10.64 5.08
C MET A 4 -23.58 -10.32 3.74
N ALA A 5 -23.08 -9.30 3.07
CA ALA A 5 -23.55 -8.91 1.74
C ALA A 5 -22.44 -8.24 0.93
N TYR A 6 -22.58 -8.27 -0.38
CA TYR A 6 -21.68 -7.62 -1.32
C TYR A 6 -22.44 -6.92 -2.45
N ASP A 7 -21.77 -5.96 -3.06
CA ASP A 7 -22.21 -5.28 -4.30
C ASP A 7 -20.94 -5.03 -5.13
N ILE A 8 -20.77 -5.81 -6.19
CA ILE A 8 -19.58 -5.77 -7.05
C ILE A 8 -20.05 -5.49 -8.48
N THR A 9 -19.44 -4.45 -9.08
CA THR A 9 -19.74 -4.03 -10.45
C THR A 9 -18.44 -3.97 -11.26
N ILE A 10 -18.45 -4.51 -12.48
CA ILE A 10 -17.35 -4.49 -13.44
C ILE A 10 -17.90 -3.95 -14.77
N GLY A 11 -17.43 -2.78 -15.17
CA GLY A 11 -18.04 -2.03 -16.27
C GLY A 11 -19.53 -1.80 -16.02
N ASN A 12 -20.37 -2.34 -16.89
CA ASN A 12 -21.82 -2.30 -16.75
C ASN A 12 -22.42 -3.60 -16.17
N TYR A 13 -21.58 -4.54 -15.77
CA TYR A 13 -22.00 -5.84 -15.27
C TYR A 13 -21.98 -5.89 -13.76
N LYS A 14 -23.11 -6.20 -13.14
CA LYS A 14 -23.22 -6.45 -11.71
C LYS A 14 -23.11 -7.94 -11.43
N LEU A 15 -22.16 -8.33 -10.58
CA LEU A 15 -21.95 -9.73 -10.23
C LEU A 15 -23.11 -10.25 -9.38
N GLY A 16 -23.74 -11.32 -9.83
CA GLY A 16 -24.81 -12.02 -9.12
C GLY A 16 -24.30 -13.13 -8.20
N MET A 17 -23.05 -13.61 -8.42
CA MET A 17 -22.45 -14.70 -7.65
C MET A 17 -20.98 -14.42 -7.40
N LEU A 18 -20.51 -14.83 -6.22
CA LEU A 18 -19.17 -14.62 -5.71
C LEU A 18 -18.75 -15.85 -4.92
N ALA A 19 -17.57 -16.41 -5.19
CA ALA A 19 -16.95 -17.40 -4.33
C ALA A 19 -16.10 -16.72 -3.26
N ALA A 20 -15.22 -15.81 -3.68
CA ALA A 20 -14.38 -15.04 -2.77
C ALA A 20 -13.96 -13.70 -3.39
N VAL A 21 -13.61 -12.75 -2.54
CA VAL A 21 -12.89 -11.53 -2.93
C VAL A 21 -11.84 -11.21 -1.88
N GLY A 22 -10.63 -10.89 -2.35
CA GLY A 22 -9.52 -10.42 -1.52
C GLY A 22 -9.08 -9.04 -2.01
N VAL A 23 -8.99 -8.09 -1.11
CA VAL A 23 -8.48 -6.74 -1.37
C VAL A 23 -7.22 -6.54 -0.55
N HIS A 24 -6.13 -6.21 -1.23
CA HIS A 24 -4.86 -5.90 -0.57
C HIS A 24 -4.47 -4.45 -0.83
N LYS A 25 -4.29 -3.70 0.25
CA LYS A 25 -3.87 -2.30 0.25
C LYS A 25 -2.58 -2.14 1.04
N SER A 26 -1.65 -1.33 0.54
CA SER A 26 -0.37 -1.12 1.24
C SER A 26 0.25 0.22 0.86
N VAL A 27 0.86 0.90 1.82
CA VAL A 27 1.72 2.07 1.55
C VAL A 27 3.09 1.67 0.99
N GLU A 28 3.51 0.43 1.18
CA GLU A 28 4.79 -0.11 0.71
C GLU A 28 4.72 -0.66 -0.72
N LEU A 29 3.52 -1.05 -1.18
CA LEU A 29 3.25 -1.44 -2.55
C LEU A 29 2.66 -0.27 -3.31
N LEU A 30 3.13 -0.06 -4.53
CA LEU A 30 2.73 1.10 -5.31
C LEU A 30 1.23 1.08 -5.66
N ALA A 31 0.67 -0.09 -5.94
CA ALA A 31 -0.74 -0.21 -6.31
C ALA A 31 -1.50 -1.13 -5.35
N ASP A 32 -2.70 -0.73 -4.99
CA ASP A 32 -3.67 -1.60 -4.34
C ASP A 32 -4.23 -2.61 -5.34
N THR A 33 -4.48 -3.83 -4.88
CA THR A 33 -4.95 -4.92 -5.73
C THR A 33 -6.23 -5.56 -5.18
N CYS A 34 -7.02 -6.13 -6.10
CA CYS A 34 -8.19 -6.92 -5.74
C CYS A 34 -8.26 -8.17 -6.61
N GLU A 35 -8.42 -9.33 -5.97
CA GLU A 35 -8.72 -10.59 -6.64
C GLU A 35 -10.17 -10.98 -6.37
N ILE A 36 -10.96 -11.20 -7.43
CA ILE A 36 -12.34 -11.65 -7.34
C ILE A 36 -12.41 -13.05 -7.94
N THR A 37 -12.89 -14.02 -7.16
CA THR A 37 -13.08 -15.41 -7.60
C THR A 37 -14.56 -15.68 -7.84
N LEU A 38 -14.88 -16.06 -9.06
CA LEU A 38 -16.24 -16.46 -9.44
C LEU A 38 -16.35 -17.99 -9.41
N PRO A 39 -17.45 -18.53 -8.86
CA PRO A 39 -17.61 -19.98 -8.72
C PRO A 39 -17.85 -20.64 -10.07
N ALA A 40 -17.29 -21.82 -10.24
CA ALA A 40 -17.49 -22.83 -11.31
C ALA A 40 -17.60 -22.30 -12.75
N ALA A 41 -16.66 -22.68 -13.59
CA ALA A 41 -16.63 -22.29 -15.02
C ALA A 41 -17.94 -22.57 -15.79
N GLN A 42 -18.62 -23.68 -15.49
CA GLN A 42 -19.89 -24.01 -16.15
C GLN A 42 -21.00 -22.99 -15.91
N LEU A 43 -21.04 -22.44 -14.71
CA LEU A 43 -22.05 -21.43 -14.35
C LEU A 43 -21.71 -20.08 -14.97
N ASN A 44 -20.45 -19.71 -15.00
CA ASN A 44 -19.96 -18.49 -15.63
C ASN A 44 -20.12 -18.54 -17.14
N GLN A 45 -19.94 -19.71 -17.76
CA GLN A 45 -20.20 -19.92 -19.17
C GLN A 45 -21.68 -19.74 -19.50
N ALA A 46 -22.58 -20.25 -18.64
CA ALA A 46 -24.02 -20.07 -18.80
C ALA A 46 -24.44 -18.58 -18.65
N LEU A 47 -23.74 -17.82 -17.82
CA LEU A 47 -23.96 -16.37 -17.61
C LEU A 47 -23.23 -15.49 -18.61
N ASP A 48 -22.38 -16.08 -19.47
CA ASP A 48 -21.60 -15.36 -20.49
C ASP A 48 -20.73 -14.23 -19.91
N VAL A 49 -20.17 -14.44 -18.70
CA VAL A 49 -19.48 -13.39 -17.94
C VAL A 49 -18.24 -12.90 -18.71
N GLU A 50 -17.43 -13.80 -19.26
CA GLU A 50 -16.18 -13.43 -19.96
C GLU A 50 -16.42 -12.55 -21.21
N ASN A 51 -17.59 -12.67 -21.84
CA ASN A 51 -17.96 -11.82 -22.98
C ASN A 51 -18.47 -10.45 -22.56
N ARG A 52 -18.89 -10.29 -21.28
CA ARG A 52 -19.48 -9.06 -20.73
C ARG A 52 -18.49 -8.15 -20.04
N ILE A 53 -17.34 -8.69 -19.64
CA ILE A 53 -16.28 -7.96 -18.94
C ILE A 53 -14.98 -8.01 -19.76
N ARG A 54 -14.23 -6.91 -19.73
CA ARG A 54 -12.99 -6.77 -20.50
C ARG A 54 -11.91 -6.09 -19.67
N ARG A 55 -10.66 -6.38 -20.00
CA ARG A 55 -9.53 -5.64 -19.45
C ARG A 55 -9.74 -4.14 -19.66
N GLY A 56 -9.54 -3.37 -18.58
CA GLY A 56 -9.75 -1.93 -18.57
C GLY A 56 -11.18 -1.50 -18.19
N ASP A 57 -12.08 -2.45 -17.88
CA ASP A 57 -13.37 -2.10 -17.29
C ASP A 57 -13.18 -1.60 -15.86
N ALA A 58 -13.94 -0.57 -15.48
CA ALA A 58 -13.94 -0.04 -14.13
C ALA A 58 -14.55 -1.06 -13.15
N VAL A 59 -13.90 -1.22 -12.00
CA VAL A 59 -14.31 -2.16 -10.96
C VAL A 59 -14.63 -1.40 -9.68
N THR A 60 -15.77 -1.71 -9.08
CA THR A 60 -16.13 -1.26 -7.73
C THR A 60 -16.54 -2.45 -6.90
N VAL A 61 -15.90 -2.59 -5.75
CA VAL A 61 -16.15 -3.69 -4.81
C VAL A 61 -16.62 -3.13 -3.49
N LYS A 62 -17.84 -3.48 -3.10
CA LYS A 62 -18.43 -3.16 -1.80
C LYS A 62 -18.85 -4.44 -1.13
N PHE A 63 -18.48 -4.59 0.13
CA PHE A 63 -19.00 -5.66 0.97
C PHE A 63 -19.00 -5.25 2.46
N GLY A 64 -19.62 -6.08 3.28
CA GLY A 64 -19.79 -5.83 4.70
C GLY A 64 -21.02 -6.52 5.24
N TYR A 65 -21.59 -5.97 6.30
CA TYR A 65 -22.79 -6.47 6.93
C TYR A 65 -24.00 -5.62 6.52
N LYS A 66 -25.14 -6.26 6.23
CA LYS A 66 -26.38 -5.53 5.86
C LYS A 66 -26.78 -4.54 6.95
N GLU A 67 -26.57 -4.92 8.20
CA GLU A 67 -26.98 -4.17 9.38
C GLU A 67 -26.17 -2.88 9.60
N THR A 68 -24.89 -2.88 9.18
CA THR A 68 -23.99 -1.70 9.31
C THR A 68 -23.78 -0.97 7.99
N GLY A 69 -24.28 -1.53 6.89
CA GLY A 69 -24.07 -1.03 5.52
C GLY A 69 -22.84 -1.62 4.85
N LEU A 70 -22.84 -1.58 3.52
CA LEU A 70 -21.70 -2.00 2.72
C LEU A 70 -20.67 -0.90 2.62
N VAL A 71 -19.40 -1.26 2.76
CA VAL A 71 -18.27 -0.35 2.61
C VAL A 71 -17.63 -0.57 1.25
N GLU A 72 -17.21 0.51 0.60
CA GLU A 72 -16.39 0.42 -0.61
C GLU A 72 -14.97 0.03 -0.21
N GLU A 73 -14.63 -1.25 -0.45
CA GLU A 73 -13.33 -1.79 -0.10
C GLU A 73 -12.31 -1.62 -1.23
N PHE A 74 -12.79 -1.58 -2.49
CA PHE A 74 -11.89 -1.39 -3.63
C PHE A 74 -12.59 -0.65 -4.78
N ARG A 75 -11.81 0.20 -5.44
CA ARG A 75 -12.16 0.84 -6.71
C ARG A 75 -10.93 0.84 -7.62
N GLY A 76 -11.11 0.43 -8.86
CA GLY A 76 -10.01 0.34 -9.80
C GLY A 76 -10.44 -0.20 -11.16
N TRP A 77 -9.58 -1.02 -11.76
CA TRP A 77 -9.70 -1.47 -13.13
C TRP A 77 -9.42 -2.96 -13.26
N LEU A 78 -10.15 -3.66 -14.10
CA LEU A 78 -9.89 -5.05 -14.42
C LEU A 78 -8.59 -5.14 -15.23
N GLN A 79 -7.57 -5.76 -14.64
CA GLN A 79 -6.26 -5.92 -15.25
C GLN A 79 -6.19 -7.20 -16.09
N ARG A 80 -6.67 -8.32 -15.55
CA ARG A 80 -6.54 -9.63 -16.16
C ARG A 80 -7.63 -10.59 -15.71
N ILE A 81 -8.03 -11.46 -16.62
CA ILE A 81 -8.92 -12.60 -16.35
C ILE A 81 -8.09 -13.87 -16.49
N ALA A 82 -8.22 -14.81 -15.56
CA ALA A 82 -7.61 -16.13 -15.63
C ALA A 82 -8.62 -17.19 -15.21
N THR A 83 -8.47 -18.38 -15.77
CA THR A 83 -9.21 -19.57 -15.35
C THR A 83 -8.26 -20.51 -14.62
N ASP A 84 -8.62 -20.94 -13.41
CA ASP A 84 -7.82 -21.80 -12.58
C ASP A 84 -8.72 -22.86 -11.92
N GLY A 85 -8.47 -24.16 -12.22
CA GLY A 85 -9.17 -25.27 -11.60
C GLY A 85 -10.69 -25.31 -11.79
N GLY A 86 -11.23 -24.54 -12.76
CA GLY A 86 -12.67 -24.41 -12.99
C GLY A 86 -13.28 -23.11 -12.49
N ASP A 87 -12.56 -22.34 -11.70
CA ASP A 87 -12.98 -21.00 -11.27
C ASP A 87 -12.43 -19.92 -12.21
N ILE A 88 -13.11 -18.80 -12.29
CA ILE A 88 -12.63 -17.61 -13.00
C ILE A 88 -12.11 -16.63 -11.95
N LYS A 89 -10.85 -16.23 -12.09
CA LYS A 89 -10.19 -15.24 -11.27
C LYS A 89 -10.02 -13.92 -12.02
N LEU A 90 -10.49 -12.86 -11.43
CA LEU A 90 -10.41 -11.50 -11.95
C LEU A 90 -9.41 -10.72 -11.11
N PHE A 91 -8.31 -10.31 -11.74
CA PHE A 91 -7.26 -9.52 -11.09
C PHE A 91 -7.49 -8.05 -11.42
N CYS A 92 -7.61 -7.23 -10.38
CA CYS A 92 -7.89 -5.81 -10.48
C CYS A 92 -6.77 -5.01 -9.82
N GLU A 93 -6.52 -3.82 -10.32
CA GLU A 93 -5.54 -2.87 -9.83
C GLU A 93 -6.22 -1.51 -9.68
N ASP A 94 -5.82 -0.72 -8.71
CA ASP A 94 -6.38 0.61 -8.47
C ASP A 94 -6.14 1.59 -9.65
N ASP A 95 -6.33 2.87 -9.42
CA ASP A 95 -6.15 3.89 -10.47
C ASP A 95 -4.70 3.98 -11.00
N LEU A 96 -3.71 3.41 -10.32
CA LEU A 96 -2.34 3.29 -10.83
C LEU A 96 -2.22 2.39 -12.06
N PHE A 97 -3.21 1.52 -12.31
CA PHE A 97 -3.36 0.87 -13.61
C PHE A 97 -3.30 1.86 -14.79
N THR A 98 -3.86 3.04 -14.63
CA THR A 98 -3.89 4.08 -15.67
C THR A 98 -2.53 4.74 -15.90
N PHE A 99 -1.60 4.59 -14.97
CA PHE A 99 -0.22 5.10 -15.08
C PHE A 99 0.69 4.18 -15.91
N ARG A 100 0.21 3.01 -16.32
CA ARG A 100 0.94 2.10 -17.23
C ARG A 100 0.87 2.58 -18.68
N ARG A 101 1.13 3.87 -18.88
CA ARG A 101 1.24 4.54 -20.18
C ARG A 101 2.65 5.09 -20.33
N ASP A 102 3.18 4.96 -21.55
CA ASP A 102 4.50 5.49 -21.88
C ASP A 102 4.53 7.01 -21.69
N LEU A 103 5.58 7.48 -21.06
CA LEU A 103 5.89 8.90 -20.95
C LEU A 103 6.87 9.33 -22.06
N PRO A 104 6.86 10.59 -22.47
CA PRO A 104 7.88 11.13 -23.36
C PRO A 104 9.29 10.96 -22.77
N ASN A 105 10.25 10.57 -23.60
CA ASN A 105 11.65 10.53 -23.20
C ASN A 105 12.16 11.93 -22.89
N GLU A 106 12.60 12.14 -21.64
CA GLU A 106 13.02 13.46 -21.18
C GLU A 106 14.09 13.38 -20.11
N VAL A 107 14.88 14.46 -20.00
CA VAL A 107 15.89 14.62 -18.94
C VAL A 107 15.53 15.86 -18.14
N LEU A 108 15.06 15.66 -16.92
CA LEU A 108 14.76 16.71 -15.96
C LEU A 108 16.01 17.02 -15.11
N LYS A 109 16.35 18.30 -14.97
CA LYS A 109 17.50 18.75 -14.17
C LYS A 109 17.02 19.60 -13.00
N GLN A 110 17.63 19.43 -11.83
CA GLN A 110 17.29 20.15 -10.59
C GLN A 110 15.77 20.15 -10.35
N VAL A 111 15.16 18.95 -10.40
CA VAL A 111 13.71 18.78 -10.28
C VAL A 111 13.33 18.37 -8.86
N SER A 112 12.38 19.09 -8.26
CA SER A 112 11.77 18.66 -7.00
C SER A 112 10.89 17.42 -7.20
N LEU A 113 10.69 16.65 -6.14
CA LEU A 113 9.78 15.49 -6.20
C LEU A 113 8.37 15.92 -6.62
N ALA A 114 7.85 17.00 -6.05
CA ALA A 114 6.51 17.50 -6.38
C ALA A 114 6.38 17.87 -7.86
N ASP A 115 7.39 18.54 -8.43
CA ASP A 115 7.40 18.91 -9.87
C ASP A 115 7.50 17.66 -10.76
N LEU A 116 8.32 16.68 -10.38
CA LEU A 116 8.43 15.38 -11.08
C LEU A 116 7.09 14.67 -11.12
N LEU A 117 6.38 14.60 -9.97
CA LEU A 117 5.05 13.97 -9.88
C LEU A 117 4.01 14.70 -10.73
N GLY A 118 4.03 16.03 -10.73
CA GLY A 118 3.18 16.85 -11.60
C GLY A 118 3.46 16.58 -13.09
N HIS A 119 4.73 16.40 -13.46
CA HIS A 119 5.14 16.02 -14.80
C HIS A 119 4.62 14.63 -15.20
N VAL A 120 4.72 13.65 -14.32
CA VAL A 120 4.18 12.28 -14.53
C VAL A 120 2.67 12.32 -14.76
N ILE A 121 1.91 13.00 -13.89
CA ILE A 121 0.44 13.11 -14.02
C ILE A 121 0.05 13.76 -15.37
N LYS A 122 0.71 14.82 -15.75
CA LYS A 122 0.48 15.47 -17.03
C LYS A 122 0.78 14.54 -18.22
N GLY A 123 1.88 13.79 -18.14
CA GLY A 123 2.29 12.83 -19.17
C GLY A 123 1.29 11.66 -19.31
N VAL A 124 0.74 11.19 -18.21
CA VAL A 124 -0.32 10.15 -18.20
C VAL A 124 -1.64 10.66 -18.77
N GLY A 125 -1.85 11.98 -18.81
CA GLY A 125 -3.06 12.60 -19.38
C GLY A 125 -4.30 12.35 -18.51
N ARG A 126 -4.15 12.37 -17.20
CA ARG A 126 -5.23 12.24 -16.23
C ARG A 126 -5.34 13.51 -15.37
N ASP A 127 -6.55 13.75 -14.89
CA ASP A 127 -6.84 14.86 -13.99
C ASP A 127 -6.72 14.39 -12.53
N TYR A 128 -5.48 14.19 -12.08
CA TYR A 128 -5.15 13.87 -10.70
C TYR A 128 -4.48 15.07 -10.02
N LYS A 129 -4.70 15.18 -8.72
CA LYS A 129 -3.97 16.12 -7.86
C LYS A 129 -2.72 15.46 -7.31
N VAL A 130 -1.73 16.26 -6.92
CA VAL A 130 -0.55 15.82 -6.19
C VAL A 130 -0.63 16.35 -4.77
N ASN A 131 -0.51 15.46 -3.80
CA ASN A 131 -0.27 15.78 -2.40
C ASN A 131 1.09 15.19 -2.02
N CYS A 132 2.13 16.02 -2.03
CA CYS A 132 3.50 15.61 -1.73
C CYS A 132 4.00 16.39 -0.51
N SER A 133 4.10 15.73 0.63
CA SER A 133 4.72 16.27 1.84
C SER A 133 6.23 15.98 1.93
N TYR A 134 6.77 15.16 1.01
CA TYR A 134 8.15 14.73 1.03
C TYR A 134 9.07 15.72 0.30
N THR A 135 9.97 16.36 1.02
CA THR A 135 10.99 17.24 0.46
C THR A 135 12.15 16.40 -0.09
N TRP A 136 12.24 16.32 -1.41
CA TRP A 136 13.30 15.61 -2.11
C TRP A 136 13.62 16.28 -3.44
N THR A 137 14.89 16.39 -3.79
CA THR A 137 15.33 17.01 -5.04
C THR A 137 16.30 16.10 -5.76
N TYR A 138 16.04 15.90 -7.06
CA TYR A 138 16.94 15.20 -7.96
C TYR A 138 17.83 16.20 -8.70
N ALA A 139 19.14 16.01 -8.68
CA ALA A 139 20.04 16.77 -9.53
C ALA A 139 19.76 16.52 -11.03
N LYS A 140 19.42 15.27 -11.34
CA LYS A 140 19.03 14.82 -12.68
C LYS A 140 18.12 13.62 -12.56
N PHE A 141 16.97 13.65 -13.24
CA PHE A 141 16.07 12.53 -13.40
C PHE A 141 15.87 12.22 -14.88
N VAL A 142 16.06 10.96 -15.29
CA VAL A 142 15.94 10.53 -16.69
C VAL A 142 14.71 9.64 -16.82
N ILE A 143 13.81 10.06 -17.70
CA ILE A 143 12.69 9.28 -18.19
C ILE A 143 13.09 8.76 -19.57
N HIS A 144 13.22 7.45 -19.73
CA HIS A 144 13.61 6.83 -20.99
C HIS A 144 12.93 5.46 -21.10
N ASP A 145 12.08 5.32 -22.12
CA ASP A 145 11.27 4.14 -22.41
C ASP A 145 10.57 3.60 -21.14
N ALA A 146 9.95 4.53 -20.39
CA ALA A 146 9.33 4.27 -19.10
C ALA A 146 7.87 4.73 -19.07
N THR A 147 7.03 3.96 -18.38
CA THR A 147 5.66 4.35 -18.08
C THR A 147 5.60 5.26 -16.85
N GLY A 148 4.47 5.93 -16.65
CA GLY A 148 4.23 6.67 -15.40
C GLY A 148 4.37 5.80 -14.14
N TYR A 149 3.95 4.54 -14.24
CA TYR A 149 4.10 3.55 -13.16
C TYR A 149 5.59 3.26 -12.86
N ASP A 150 6.43 3.08 -13.90
CA ASP A 150 7.86 2.81 -13.72
C ASP A 150 8.57 3.99 -13.05
N VAL A 151 8.16 5.23 -13.40
CA VAL A 151 8.71 6.43 -12.76
C VAL A 151 8.32 6.49 -11.29
N LEU A 152 7.05 6.24 -10.93
CA LEU A 152 6.61 6.21 -9.52
C LEU A 152 7.31 5.10 -8.75
N LYS A 153 7.48 3.90 -9.34
CA LYS A 153 8.21 2.80 -8.74
C LYS A 153 9.67 3.17 -8.44
N LYS A 154 10.33 3.79 -9.40
CA LYS A 154 11.71 4.30 -9.21
C LYS A 154 11.78 5.33 -8.10
N VAL A 155 10.84 6.27 -8.03
CA VAL A 155 10.75 7.24 -6.93
C VAL A 155 10.60 6.53 -5.59
N GLN A 156 9.69 5.56 -5.48
CA GLN A 156 9.48 4.81 -4.26
C GLN A 156 10.75 4.07 -3.80
N GLU A 157 11.44 3.40 -4.72
CA GLU A 157 12.69 2.68 -4.43
C GLU A 157 13.82 3.63 -3.98
N GLU A 158 13.97 4.79 -4.61
CA GLU A 158 15.04 5.75 -4.34
C GLU A 158 14.80 6.56 -3.05
N CYS A 159 13.60 7.09 -2.88
CA CYS A 159 13.25 7.90 -1.70
C CYS A 159 12.78 7.06 -0.51
N GLY A 160 12.28 5.84 -0.76
CA GLY A 160 11.55 5.05 0.23
C GLY A 160 10.20 5.67 0.61
N ALA A 161 9.63 6.52 -0.26
CA ALA A 161 8.38 7.21 0.01
C ALA A 161 7.19 6.25 0.04
N ASP A 162 6.20 6.55 0.86
CA ASP A 162 4.88 5.94 0.79
C ASP A 162 4.12 6.61 -0.35
N ILE A 163 3.73 5.83 -1.36
CA ILE A 163 3.05 6.32 -2.57
C ILE A 163 1.75 5.55 -2.76
N TYR A 164 0.64 6.27 -2.84
CA TYR A 164 -0.67 5.68 -3.07
C TYR A 164 -1.64 6.65 -3.74
N LEU A 165 -2.68 6.13 -4.36
CA LEU A 165 -3.74 6.91 -4.99
C LEU A 165 -5.03 6.82 -4.17
N GLN A 166 -5.57 7.98 -3.78
CA GLN A 166 -6.85 8.08 -3.10
C GLN A 166 -7.64 9.27 -3.65
N ASP A 167 -8.91 9.06 -3.98
CA ASP A 167 -9.85 10.10 -4.43
C ASP A 167 -9.28 11.03 -5.52
N LYS A 168 -8.64 10.44 -6.53
CA LYS A 168 -7.94 11.15 -7.63
C LYS A 168 -6.79 12.06 -7.15
N THR A 169 -6.23 11.76 -6.00
CA THR A 169 -5.05 12.44 -5.48
C THR A 169 -3.91 11.43 -5.35
N LEU A 170 -2.79 11.71 -5.99
CA LEU A 170 -1.54 10.98 -5.80
C LEU A 170 -0.87 11.52 -4.54
N HIS A 171 -0.83 10.70 -3.51
CA HIS A 171 -0.18 10.98 -2.25
C HIS A 171 1.24 10.46 -2.26
N VAL A 172 2.19 11.29 -1.83
CA VAL A 172 3.60 10.91 -1.68
C VAL A 172 4.12 11.51 -0.38
N HIS A 173 4.39 10.66 0.58
CA HIS A 173 4.76 11.04 1.95
C HIS A 173 6.09 10.40 2.37
N PRO A 174 6.79 10.98 3.36
CA PRO A 174 7.85 10.28 4.07
C PRO A 174 7.34 8.93 4.62
N PRO A 175 8.18 7.88 4.66
CA PRO A 175 7.73 6.58 5.12
C PRO A 175 7.18 6.64 6.55
N GLY A 176 5.95 6.11 6.71
CA GLY A 176 5.26 6.03 7.98
C GLY A 176 4.68 7.35 8.50
N GLU A 177 4.40 8.29 7.61
CA GLU A 177 3.58 9.47 7.94
C GLU A 177 2.14 9.04 8.18
N VAL A 178 1.59 9.37 9.35
CA VAL A 178 0.19 9.07 9.68
C VAL A 178 -0.72 10.01 8.90
N THR A 179 -1.54 9.45 8.03
CA THR A 179 -2.46 10.21 7.16
C THR A 179 -3.93 9.91 7.43
N GLY A 180 -4.19 8.82 8.15
CA GLY A 180 -5.52 8.32 8.47
C GLY A 180 -5.97 8.59 9.90
N THR A 181 -6.82 7.71 10.42
CA THR A 181 -7.47 7.84 11.71
C THR A 181 -7.05 6.73 12.68
N GLU A 182 -7.24 6.98 13.98
CA GLU A 182 -6.98 5.97 15.01
C GLU A 182 -8.06 4.88 14.99
N ARG A 183 -7.60 3.60 15.02
CA ARG A 183 -8.44 2.42 15.19
C ARG A 183 -8.01 1.69 16.45
N ARG A 184 -8.98 1.24 17.25
CA ARG A 184 -8.72 0.58 18.52
C ARG A 184 -9.03 -0.91 18.43
N TYR A 185 -8.07 -1.70 18.89
CA TYR A 185 -8.12 -3.16 18.87
C TYR A 185 -7.84 -3.66 20.27
N ASP A 186 -8.75 -4.49 20.77
CA ASP A 186 -8.67 -5.17 22.06
C ASP A 186 -8.65 -6.67 21.81
N PHE A 187 -7.61 -7.34 22.28
CA PHE A 187 -7.42 -8.77 22.07
C PHE A 187 -8.56 -9.63 22.63
N ALA A 188 -9.29 -9.13 23.64
CA ALA A 188 -10.43 -9.83 24.21
C ALA A 188 -11.76 -9.54 23.47
N LEU A 189 -11.83 -8.50 22.63
CA LEU A 189 -13.11 -8.03 22.10
C LEU A 189 -13.24 -8.11 20.58
N ASN A 190 -12.26 -7.62 19.82
CA ASN A 190 -12.40 -7.45 18.36
C ASN A 190 -11.19 -7.91 17.54
N VAL A 191 -10.25 -8.59 18.16
CA VAL A 191 -9.16 -9.32 17.49
C VAL A 191 -9.53 -10.81 17.48
N GLU A 192 -9.58 -11.42 16.30
CA GLU A 192 -9.91 -12.82 16.11
C GLU A 192 -8.67 -13.70 16.24
N ASP A 193 -7.55 -13.23 15.66
CA ASP A 193 -6.25 -13.91 15.66
C ASP A 193 -5.11 -12.90 15.62
N ALA A 194 -3.94 -13.27 16.14
CA ALA A 194 -2.77 -12.43 16.19
C ALA A 194 -1.49 -13.22 15.92
N ASP A 195 -0.80 -12.86 14.85
CA ASP A 195 0.56 -13.34 14.53
C ASP A 195 1.54 -12.22 14.83
N LEU A 196 1.89 -12.07 16.10
CA LEU A 196 2.68 -10.96 16.63
C LEU A 196 3.90 -11.42 17.38
N THR A 197 5.04 -10.81 17.11
CA THR A 197 6.27 -10.95 17.90
C THR A 197 6.60 -9.61 18.54
N TYR A 198 6.79 -9.61 19.87
CA TYR A 198 7.23 -8.39 20.57
C TYR A 198 8.74 -8.29 20.57
N TRP A 199 9.25 -7.18 20.05
CA TRP A 199 10.67 -6.87 19.98
C TRP A 199 11.06 -5.73 20.91
N ARG A 200 12.33 -5.70 21.30
CA ARG A 200 12.93 -4.55 21.95
C ARG A 200 13.93 -3.88 20.99
N ALA A 201 13.93 -2.57 20.94
CA ALA A 201 14.85 -1.80 20.09
C ALA A 201 16.31 -2.13 20.38
N GLU A 202 16.64 -2.48 21.64
CA GLU A 202 17.98 -2.89 22.04
C GLU A 202 18.46 -4.19 21.38
N ASP A 203 17.51 -5.09 21.04
CA ASP A 203 17.80 -6.37 20.38
C ASP A 203 17.87 -6.23 18.85
N LYS A 204 17.24 -5.19 18.30
CA LYS A 204 17.18 -4.90 16.85
C LYS A 204 17.95 -3.61 16.50
N LYS A 205 19.14 -3.42 17.05
CA LYS A 205 19.97 -2.26 16.69
C LYS A 205 20.39 -2.33 15.23
N VAL A 206 20.22 -1.24 14.50
CA VAL A 206 20.65 -1.12 13.10
C VAL A 206 21.62 0.05 12.92
N HIS A 207 22.56 -0.13 12.01
CA HIS A 207 23.49 0.87 11.52
C HIS A 207 23.26 1.06 10.02
N VAL A 208 22.56 2.13 9.67
CA VAL A 208 22.19 2.42 8.28
C VAL A 208 23.26 3.28 7.64
N VAL A 209 23.78 2.83 6.51
CA VAL A 209 24.74 3.58 5.68
C VAL A 209 24.03 3.96 4.37
N VAL A 210 23.67 5.22 4.24
CA VAL A 210 23.04 5.75 3.03
C VAL A 210 24.11 6.22 2.08
N LYS A 211 24.13 5.68 0.85
CA LYS A 211 25.09 6.02 -0.20
C LYS A 211 24.41 6.71 -1.35
N ALA A 212 24.92 7.87 -1.76
CA ALA A 212 24.43 8.60 -2.91
C ALA A 212 25.57 8.97 -3.88
N LEU A 213 25.30 8.81 -5.18
CA LEU A 213 26.18 9.33 -6.22
C LEU A 213 25.84 10.81 -6.44
N MET A 214 26.78 11.66 -6.07
CA MET A 214 26.62 13.10 -6.19
C MET A 214 26.84 13.59 -7.65
N PRO A 215 26.36 14.80 -8.02
CA PRO A 215 26.53 15.35 -9.37
C PRO A 215 27.98 15.47 -9.84
N ASP A 216 28.94 15.58 -8.91
CA ASP A 216 30.38 15.64 -9.18
C ASP A 216 31.01 14.24 -9.42
N GLY A 217 30.21 13.18 -9.44
CA GLY A 217 30.63 11.80 -9.63
C GLY A 217 31.21 11.12 -8.38
N LYS A 218 31.24 11.80 -7.24
CA LYS A 218 31.70 11.22 -5.98
C LYS A 218 30.57 10.52 -5.26
N VAL A 219 30.89 9.42 -4.55
CA VAL A 219 29.96 8.78 -3.64
C VAL A 219 30.04 9.49 -2.30
N LYS A 220 28.90 9.96 -1.82
CA LYS A 220 28.72 10.49 -0.47
C LYS A 220 28.07 9.43 0.40
N GLU A 221 28.51 9.34 1.64
CA GLU A 221 27.94 8.43 2.62
C GLU A 221 27.43 9.22 3.83
N VAL A 222 26.28 8.79 4.36
CA VAL A 222 25.70 9.29 5.62
C VAL A 222 25.36 8.08 6.48
N GLU A 223 25.83 8.09 7.71
CA GLU A 223 25.59 7.02 8.68
C GLU A 223 24.57 7.45 9.71
N VAL A 224 23.59 6.58 9.99
CA VAL A 224 22.48 6.83 10.93
C VAL A 224 22.24 5.57 11.77
N GLY A 225 21.83 5.75 13.01
CA GLY A 225 21.50 4.65 13.92
C GLY A 225 22.65 4.27 14.86
N SER A 226 22.69 3.04 15.33
CA SER A 226 23.59 2.59 16.36
C SER A 226 24.86 1.96 15.77
N THR A 227 26.03 2.51 16.10
CA THR A 227 27.31 1.87 15.78
C THR A 227 27.41 0.50 16.49
N GLY A 228 27.57 -0.57 15.71
CA GLY A 228 27.58 -1.95 16.23
C GLY A 228 26.24 -2.68 16.05
N GLY A 229 25.22 -2.03 15.50
CA GLY A 229 24.01 -2.69 15.01
C GLY A 229 24.22 -3.44 13.68
N GLU A 230 23.21 -4.16 13.24
CA GLU A 230 23.20 -4.79 11.93
C GLU A 230 23.41 -3.73 10.84
N LYS A 231 24.39 -3.92 9.97
CA LYS A 231 24.70 -2.97 8.91
C LYS A 231 23.71 -3.10 7.76
N VAL A 232 23.00 -2.01 7.46
CA VAL A 232 22.06 -1.89 6.36
C VAL A 232 22.56 -0.83 5.37
N GLU A 233 22.81 -1.21 4.12
CA GLU A 233 23.18 -0.26 3.06
C GLU A 233 21.97 0.15 2.25
N VAL A 234 21.76 1.46 2.12
CA VAL A 234 20.70 2.07 1.31
C VAL A 234 21.33 2.93 0.23
N LYS A 235 21.02 2.65 -1.02
CA LYS A 235 21.44 3.47 -2.16
C LYS A 235 20.33 4.44 -2.53
N CYS A 236 20.66 5.69 -2.78
CA CYS A 236 19.71 6.70 -3.23
C CYS A 236 20.34 7.68 -4.23
N HIS A 237 19.51 8.47 -4.89
CA HIS A 237 19.94 9.50 -5.85
C HIS A 237 19.61 10.92 -5.33
N ALA A 238 19.73 11.12 -4.02
CA ALA A 238 19.53 12.44 -3.41
C ALA A 238 20.61 13.44 -3.84
N SER A 239 20.22 14.69 -4.01
CA SER A 239 21.17 15.77 -4.34
C SER A 239 21.81 16.42 -3.12
N ASP A 240 21.32 16.14 -1.93
CA ASP A 240 21.73 16.81 -0.69
C ASP A 240 21.80 15.84 0.51
N THR A 241 22.52 16.28 1.54
CA THR A 241 22.76 15.49 2.76
C THR A 241 21.51 15.34 3.61
N ALA A 242 20.62 16.35 3.61
CA ALA A 242 19.41 16.32 4.44
C ALA A 242 18.46 15.21 3.97
N SER A 243 18.28 15.07 2.66
CA SER A 243 17.51 13.96 2.07
C SER A 243 18.11 12.59 2.41
N MET A 244 19.44 12.46 2.35
CA MET A 244 20.13 11.21 2.74
C MET A 244 19.91 10.89 4.22
N GLN A 245 20.03 11.89 5.09
CA GLN A 245 19.81 11.76 6.52
C GLN A 245 18.38 11.31 6.82
N ALA A 246 17.38 12.00 6.24
CA ALA A 246 15.97 11.67 6.41
C ALA A 246 15.67 10.22 5.96
N ARG A 247 16.26 9.80 4.82
CA ARG A 247 16.11 8.41 4.33
C ARG A 247 16.71 7.39 5.29
N GLY A 248 17.85 7.69 5.86
CA GLY A 248 18.52 6.83 6.86
C GLY A 248 17.70 6.72 8.15
N GLU A 249 17.22 7.85 8.68
CA GLU A 249 16.40 7.89 9.90
C GLU A 249 15.08 7.14 9.73
N ALA A 250 14.44 7.26 8.56
CA ALA A 250 13.24 6.50 8.23
C ALA A 250 13.51 4.98 8.25
N GLU A 251 14.66 4.55 7.71
CA GLU A 251 15.05 3.13 7.72
C GLU A 251 15.34 2.62 9.12
N VAL A 252 16.01 3.43 9.98
CA VAL A 252 16.24 3.09 11.39
C VAL A 252 14.90 2.92 12.11
N ARG A 253 13.98 3.89 11.98
CA ARG A 253 12.66 3.86 12.64
C ARG A 253 11.86 2.62 12.24
N ARG A 254 11.93 2.24 10.98
CA ARG A 254 11.21 1.07 10.47
C ARG A 254 11.74 -0.26 11.03
N ARG A 255 13.05 -0.34 11.34
CA ARG A 255 13.70 -1.59 11.73
C ARG A 255 13.98 -1.73 13.22
N SER A 256 14.09 -0.62 13.95
CA SER A 256 14.49 -0.60 15.37
C SER A 256 13.48 0.18 16.20
N PHE A 257 12.56 -0.54 16.83
CA PHE A 257 11.55 0.01 17.72
C PHE A 257 11.17 -1.01 18.81
N ASP A 258 10.64 -0.53 19.93
CA ASP A 258 10.02 -1.35 20.95
C ASP A 258 8.57 -1.60 20.58
N GLY A 259 8.13 -2.84 20.44
CA GLY A 259 6.74 -3.12 20.13
C GLY A 259 6.51 -4.41 19.37
N TYR A 260 5.26 -4.59 18.99
CA TYR A 260 4.82 -5.70 18.16
C TYR A 260 5.19 -5.49 16.70
N ASP A 261 5.65 -6.58 16.07
CA ASP A 261 5.87 -6.71 14.64
C ASP A 261 5.04 -7.91 14.16
N GLY A 262 4.33 -7.76 13.07
CA GLY A 262 3.46 -8.80 12.53
C GLY A 262 2.08 -8.27 12.17
N SER A 263 1.04 -9.08 12.40
CA SER A 263 -0.33 -8.76 11.99
C SER A 263 -1.37 -9.21 13.00
N ILE A 264 -2.49 -8.51 12.99
CA ILE A 264 -3.71 -8.92 13.66
C ILE A 264 -4.81 -9.21 12.64
N THR A 265 -5.65 -10.18 12.92
CA THR A 265 -6.85 -10.49 12.14
C THR A 265 -8.08 -10.09 12.93
N THR A 266 -8.97 -9.34 12.29
CA THR A 266 -10.19 -8.82 12.89
C THR A 266 -11.39 -9.14 11.99
N TRP A 267 -12.59 -8.91 12.46
CA TRP A 267 -13.76 -8.88 11.59
C TRP A 267 -13.71 -7.66 10.66
N LEU A 268 -14.70 -7.51 9.77
CA LEU A 268 -14.75 -6.39 8.83
C LEU A 268 -14.90 -5.01 9.50
N VAL A 269 -15.25 -4.97 10.78
CA VAL A 269 -15.43 -3.75 11.58
C VAL A 269 -14.47 -3.78 12.78
N PRO A 270 -13.76 -2.67 13.05
CA PRO A 270 -13.77 -1.39 12.36
C PRO A 270 -13.08 -1.43 11.00
N GLN A 271 -13.51 -0.55 10.09
CA GLN A 271 -12.80 -0.35 8.83
C GLN A 271 -11.42 0.25 9.14
N CYS A 272 -10.39 -0.29 8.48
CA CYS A 272 -9.02 0.16 8.61
C CYS A 272 -8.38 0.19 7.22
N VAL A 273 -7.53 1.19 6.99
CA VAL A 273 -6.77 1.36 5.74
C VAL A 273 -5.30 1.65 6.05
N PRO A 274 -4.38 1.40 5.12
CA PRO A 274 -2.98 1.81 5.30
C PRO A 274 -2.87 3.31 5.55
N GLY A 275 -1.95 3.71 6.44
CA GLY A 275 -1.84 5.10 6.91
C GLY A 275 -2.68 5.43 8.14
N ASP A 276 -3.65 4.58 8.53
CA ASP A 276 -4.31 4.65 9.83
C ASP A 276 -3.34 4.27 10.96
N THR A 277 -3.77 4.46 12.19
CA THR A 277 -3.07 3.95 13.37
C THR A 277 -3.88 2.88 14.08
N ALA A 278 -3.21 1.83 14.56
CA ALA A 278 -3.79 0.75 15.34
C ALA A 278 -3.35 0.86 16.80
N THR A 279 -4.26 1.25 17.67
CA THR A 279 -4.03 1.24 19.12
C THR A 279 -4.44 -0.11 19.67
N LEU A 280 -3.45 -0.88 20.12
CA LEU A 280 -3.62 -2.22 20.67
C LEU A 280 -3.78 -2.16 22.19
N HIS A 281 -4.72 -2.93 22.69
CA HIS A 281 -4.93 -3.16 24.12
C HIS A 281 -4.94 -4.66 24.44
N ASP A 282 -4.06 -5.05 25.37
CA ASP A 282 -3.92 -6.42 25.86
C ASP A 282 -4.05 -6.42 27.39
N ALA A 283 -5.19 -6.89 27.90
CA ALA A 283 -5.45 -6.91 29.33
C ALA A 283 -4.47 -7.85 30.10
N ASP A 284 -3.93 -8.88 29.45
CA ASP A 284 -2.98 -9.80 30.03
C ASP A 284 -1.55 -9.24 30.06
N TYR A 285 -1.22 -8.37 29.10
CA TYR A 285 0.10 -7.75 28.97
C TYR A 285 0.03 -6.23 28.75
N PRO A 286 -0.50 -5.42 29.70
CA PRO A 286 -0.73 -3.99 29.52
C PRO A 286 0.54 -3.18 29.19
N HIS A 287 1.73 -3.69 29.58
CA HIS A 287 3.01 -3.06 29.28
C HIS A 287 3.41 -3.14 27.78
N LYS A 288 2.71 -3.97 27.01
CA LYS A 288 2.88 -4.11 25.56
C LYS A 288 1.87 -3.29 24.77
N ASP A 289 0.91 -2.65 25.42
CA ASP A 289 -0.03 -1.73 24.77
C ASP A 289 0.73 -0.66 23.99
N GLY A 290 0.15 -0.20 22.91
CA GLY A 290 0.76 0.86 22.12
C GLY A 290 -0.02 1.18 20.86
N THR A 291 0.36 2.29 20.24
CA THR A 291 -0.19 2.75 18.97
C THR A 291 0.80 2.47 17.86
N TYR A 292 0.38 1.79 16.83
CA TYR A 292 1.19 1.33 15.72
C TYR A 292 0.73 1.97 14.41
N TYR A 293 1.67 2.22 13.52
CA TYR A 293 1.36 2.57 12.14
C TYR A 293 0.77 1.36 11.40
N VAL A 294 -0.25 1.57 10.57
CA VAL A 294 -0.81 0.52 9.72
C VAL A 294 -0.15 0.59 8.34
N ARG A 295 0.69 -0.40 8.02
CA ARG A 295 1.42 -0.42 6.74
C ARG A 295 0.67 -1.09 5.61
N ALA A 296 -0.10 -2.14 5.92
CA ALA A 296 -0.90 -2.85 4.93
C ALA A 296 -2.17 -3.43 5.56
N VAL A 297 -3.17 -3.63 4.73
CA VAL A 297 -4.45 -4.24 5.10
C VAL A 297 -4.90 -5.17 4.00
N THR A 298 -5.15 -6.44 4.35
CA THR A 298 -5.78 -7.42 3.48
C THR A 298 -7.19 -7.67 3.98
N THR A 299 -8.19 -7.43 3.15
CA THR A 299 -9.59 -7.69 3.51
C THR A 299 -10.10 -8.82 2.64
N GLU A 300 -10.57 -9.89 3.26
CA GLU A 300 -11.11 -11.06 2.58
C GLU A 300 -12.59 -11.23 2.89
N PHE A 301 -13.34 -11.69 1.90
CA PHE A 301 -14.75 -11.97 2.00
C PHE A 301 -15.08 -13.22 1.16
N SER A 302 -15.74 -14.19 1.79
CA SER A 302 -16.16 -15.44 1.16
C SER A 302 -17.45 -15.97 1.81
N GLU A 303 -17.91 -17.14 1.41
CA GLU A 303 -19.02 -17.84 2.09
C GLU A 303 -18.72 -18.17 3.55
N ASN A 304 -17.44 -18.30 3.92
CA ASN A 304 -16.99 -18.64 5.28
C ASN A 304 -16.93 -17.43 6.21
N GLY A 305 -17.13 -16.24 5.70
CA GLY A 305 -17.04 -15.01 6.48
C GLY A 305 -16.26 -13.91 5.82
N GLY A 306 -16.10 -12.81 6.54
CA GLY A 306 -15.27 -11.68 6.15
C GLY A 306 -14.32 -11.31 7.26
N VAL A 307 -13.03 -11.19 6.92
CA VAL A 307 -11.96 -10.86 7.85
C VAL A 307 -11.07 -9.76 7.30
N ARG A 308 -10.40 -9.09 8.21
CA ARG A 308 -9.44 -8.02 7.90
C ARG A 308 -8.14 -8.30 8.62
N LYS A 309 -7.10 -8.60 7.85
CA LYS A 309 -5.73 -8.75 8.34
C LYS A 309 -5.03 -7.41 8.27
N ILE A 310 -4.54 -6.91 9.39
CA ILE A 310 -3.90 -5.61 9.54
C ILE A 310 -2.44 -5.84 9.86
N GLU A 311 -1.56 -5.41 8.98
CA GLU A 311 -0.12 -5.49 9.17
C GLU A 311 0.39 -4.24 9.88
N LEU A 312 1.00 -4.45 11.02
CA LEU A 312 1.57 -3.39 11.84
C LEU A 312 2.92 -2.94 11.26
N GLY A 313 3.12 -1.64 11.28
CA GLY A 313 4.43 -1.03 11.12
C GLY A 313 5.08 -0.78 12.47
N PHE A 314 5.93 0.25 12.54
CA PHE A 314 6.60 0.62 13.79
C PHE A 314 5.63 1.24 14.80
N ARG A 315 6.01 1.12 16.09
CA ARG A 315 5.28 1.74 17.19
C ARG A 315 5.45 3.27 17.17
N LEU A 316 4.35 3.99 17.37
CA LEU A 316 4.30 5.44 17.41
C LEU A 316 4.35 5.97 18.85
N SER A 317 3.70 5.27 19.78
CA SER A 317 3.63 5.61 21.22
C SER A 317 3.36 4.39 22.08
#